data_ff2e530df87da6a422ae4b5435335a4b
#
_entry.id   ff2e530df87da6a422ae4b5435335a4b
#
_cell.length_a   1.000
_cell.length_b   1.000
_cell.length_c   1.000
_cell.angle_alpha   90.00
_cell.angle_beta   90.00
_cell.angle_gamma   90.00
#
_symmetry.space_group_name_H-M   'P 1'
#
loop_
_entity.id
_entity.type
_entity.pdbx_description
1 polymer ?
#
loop_
_entity_poly.entity_id
_entity_poly.type
_entity_poly.pdbx_seq_one_letter_code
_entity_poly.pdbx_strand_id
1 'polypeptide(L)'
;MIYGIFFIFAGYLSGSILFAYLIPKYFYHIDICRLSDDQNPGAFNAFAHTGIKTGTLILLLELAKGFFPVHIALHVLSPTDPLFALVLAAPVIGHAFPLFHPRMGGKAIAVSFGCLLGLYPCLLYTSPSPRDA
;
A
#
# COMPACT_ATOMS: atom_id res chain seq x y z
N MET A 1 -8.48 0.04 21.14
CA MET A 1 -9.22 -0.91 20.28
C MET A 1 -9.95 -0.23 19.15
N ILE A 2 -10.70 0.83 19.40
CA ILE A 2 -11.46 1.51 18.35
C ILE A 2 -10.55 2.16 17.29
N TYR A 3 -9.40 2.71 17.70
CA TYR A 3 -8.45 3.29 16.76
C TYR A 3 -7.80 2.22 15.88
N GLY A 4 -7.54 1.04 16.45
CA GLY A 4 -7.03 -0.09 15.67
C GLY A 4 -8.00 -0.51 14.57
N ILE A 5 -9.28 -0.63 14.92
CA ILE A 5 -10.33 -0.97 13.96
C ILE A 5 -10.44 0.12 12.88
N PHE A 6 -10.40 1.39 13.28
CA PHE A 6 -10.44 2.51 12.33
C PHE A 6 -9.31 2.43 11.30
N PHE A 7 -8.08 2.20 11.76
CA PHE A 7 -6.92 2.15 10.86
C PHE A 7 -6.90 0.88 10.01
N ILE A 8 -7.49 -0.22 10.46
CA ILE A 8 -7.66 -1.42 9.63
C ILE A 8 -8.55 -1.07 8.43
N PHE A 9 -9.71 -0.46 8.67
CA PHE A 9 -10.61 -0.06 7.59
C PHE A 9 -10.00 1.02 6.70
N ALA A 10 -9.39 2.03 7.28
CA ALA A 10 -8.76 3.11 6.52
C ALA A 10 -7.63 2.57 5.64
N GLY A 11 -6.81 1.68 6.17
CA GLY A 11 -5.74 1.05 5.41
C GLY A 11 -6.26 0.17 4.29
N TYR A 12 -7.30 -0.61 4.57
CA TYR A 12 -7.93 -1.44 3.54
C TYR A 12 -8.50 -0.59 2.40
N LEU A 13 -9.21 0.48 2.73
CA LEU A 13 -9.76 1.39 1.71
C LEU A 13 -8.66 2.06 0.90
N SER A 14 -7.60 2.50 1.58
CA SER A 14 -6.43 3.09 0.91
C SER A 14 -5.80 2.11 -0.07
N GLY A 15 -5.54 0.89 0.36
CA GLY A 15 -4.96 -0.16 -0.48
C GLY A 15 -5.86 -0.53 -1.65
N SER A 16 -7.17 -0.42 -1.47
CA SER A 16 -8.16 -0.74 -2.53
C SER A 16 -8.13 0.23 -3.69
N ILE A 17 -7.49 1.40 -3.55
CA ILE A 17 -7.34 2.36 -4.65
C ILE A 17 -6.21 1.86 -5.55
N LEU A 18 -6.56 1.39 -6.74
CA LEU A 18 -5.59 0.81 -7.68
C LEU A 18 -5.08 1.90 -8.62
N PHE A 19 -4.09 2.68 -8.18
CA PHE A 19 -3.53 3.78 -8.97
C PHE A 19 -2.93 3.29 -10.29
N ALA A 20 -2.30 2.12 -10.28
CA ALA A 20 -1.69 1.54 -11.48
C ALA A 20 -2.72 1.09 -12.51
N TYR A 21 -3.98 0.90 -12.10
CA TYR A 21 -5.08 0.65 -13.02
C TYR A 21 -5.79 1.95 -13.41
N LEU A 22 -6.10 2.79 -12.42
CA LEU A 22 -6.94 3.97 -12.60
C LEU A 22 -6.26 5.06 -13.43
N ILE A 23 -5.00 5.37 -13.17
CA ILE A 23 -4.29 6.44 -13.87
C ILE A 23 -4.11 6.13 -15.36
N PRO A 24 -3.62 4.94 -15.75
CA PRO A 24 -3.56 4.60 -17.17
C PRO A 24 -4.92 4.60 -17.83
N LYS A 25 -5.94 4.12 -17.14
CA LYS A 25 -7.29 4.03 -17.70
C LYS A 25 -7.88 5.41 -18.00
N TYR A 26 -7.80 6.34 -17.05
CA TYR A 26 -8.47 7.63 -17.19
C TYR A 26 -7.64 8.66 -17.95
N PHE A 27 -6.32 8.61 -17.87
CA PHE A 27 -5.46 9.59 -18.54
C PHE A 27 -4.91 9.13 -19.88
N TYR A 28 -4.78 7.83 -20.09
CA TYR A 28 -4.20 7.26 -21.31
C TYR A 28 -5.17 6.38 -22.07
N HIS A 29 -6.35 6.11 -21.51
CA HIS A 29 -7.35 5.20 -22.08
C HIS A 29 -6.79 3.79 -22.31
N ILE A 30 -5.93 3.35 -21.40
CA ILE A 30 -5.27 2.05 -21.45
C ILE A 30 -5.68 1.22 -20.24
N ASP A 31 -6.06 -0.04 -20.48
CA ASP A 31 -6.28 -1.01 -19.41
C ASP A 31 -5.05 -1.90 -19.29
N ILE A 32 -4.16 -1.58 -18.33
CA ILE A 32 -2.91 -2.32 -18.17
C ILE A 32 -3.12 -3.78 -17.76
N CYS A 33 -4.24 -4.11 -17.12
CA CYS A 33 -4.55 -5.49 -16.76
C CYS A 33 -4.77 -6.35 -18.00
N ARG A 34 -5.40 -5.78 -19.02
CA ARG A 34 -5.62 -6.49 -20.30
C ARG A 34 -4.36 -6.57 -21.14
N LEU A 35 -3.53 -5.52 -21.10
CA LEU A 35 -2.33 -5.42 -21.94
C LEU A 35 -1.15 -6.19 -21.34
N SER A 36 -1.17 -6.48 -20.06
CA SER A 36 -0.06 -7.13 -19.36
C SER A 36 -0.25 -8.64 -19.30
N ASP A 37 0.85 -9.37 -19.43
CA ASP A 37 0.82 -10.83 -19.47
C ASP A 37 0.28 -11.45 -18.18
N ASP A 38 0.63 -10.85 -17.03
CA ASP A 38 0.22 -11.33 -15.71
C ASP A 38 -1.07 -10.68 -15.20
N GLN A 39 -1.67 -9.77 -16.00
CA GLN A 39 -2.89 -9.05 -15.65
C GLN A 39 -2.82 -8.32 -14.31
N ASN A 40 -1.63 -7.94 -13.89
CA ASN A 40 -1.39 -7.32 -12.58
C ASN A 40 -1.51 -5.78 -12.67
N PRO A 41 -2.37 -5.13 -11.86
CA PRO A 41 -2.44 -3.67 -11.80
C PRO A 41 -1.31 -3.13 -10.92
N GLY A 42 -0.07 -3.28 -11.36
CA GLY A 42 1.12 -2.89 -10.60
C GLY A 42 1.97 -1.84 -11.29
N ALA A 43 2.87 -1.24 -10.53
CA ALA A 43 3.73 -0.17 -11.01
C ALA A 43 4.60 -0.61 -12.19
N PHE A 44 5.12 -1.84 -12.17
CA PHE A 44 5.96 -2.34 -13.26
C PHE A 44 5.21 -2.32 -14.59
N ASN A 45 3.98 -2.81 -14.60
CA ASN A 45 3.16 -2.81 -15.82
C ASN A 45 2.80 -1.39 -16.25
N ALA A 46 2.60 -0.49 -15.28
CA ALA A 46 2.36 0.92 -15.57
C ALA A 46 3.57 1.57 -16.24
N PHE A 47 4.79 1.31 -15.73
CA PHE A 47 6.02 1.76 -16.40
C PHE A 47 6.09 1.27 -17.84
N ALA A 48 5.81 -0.01 -18.05
CA ALA A 48 5.93 -0.62 -19.37
C ALA A 48 4.99 -0.01 -20.40
N HIS A 49 3.80 0.42 -19.98
CA HIS A 49 2.77 0.87 -20.90
C HIS A 49 2.56 2.39 -20.93
N THR A 50 3.00 3.13 -19.90
CA THR A 50 2.79 4.59 -19.84
C THR A 50 4.08 5.40 -19.78
N GLY A 51 5.22 4.75 -19.66
CA GLY A 51 6.52 5.42 -19.64
C GLY A 51 7.00 5.77 -18.24
N ILE A 52 8.21 6.36 -18.18
CA ILE A 52 8.93 6.53 -16.91
C ILE A 52 8.29 7.60 -16.01
N LYS A 53 7.79 8.69 -16.57
CA LYS A 53 7.21 9.78 -15.76
C LYS A 53 5.95 9.33 -15.05
N THR A 54 5.01 8.78 -15.80
CA THR A 54 3.73 8.29 -15.25
C THR A 54 3.96 7.08 -14.37
N GLY A 55 4.83 6.16 -14.79
CA GLY A 55 5.17 4.98 -13.99
C GLY A 55 5.76 5.35 -12.64
N THR A 56 6.64 6.37 -12.59
CA THR A 56 7.23 6.86 -11.33
C THR A 56 6.15 7.46 -10.43
N LEU A 57 5.27 8.28 -10.98
CA LEU A 57 4.15 8.84 -10.21
C LEU A 57 3.28 7.72 -9.60
N ILE A 58 2.95 6.75 -10.41
CA ILE A 58 2.13 5.60 -9.96
C ILE A 58 2.86 4.84 -8.86
N LEU A 59 4.16 4.59 -9.02
CA LEU A 59 4.95 3.91 -7.99
C LEU A 59 4.92 4.68 -6.67
N LEU A 60 5.11 6.01 -6.72
CA LEU A 60 5.06 6.83 -5.51
C LEU A 60 3.68 6.78 -4.85
N LEU A 61 2.61 6.80 -5.62
CA LEU A 61 1.25 6.70 -5.08
C LEU A 61 0.97 5.32 -4.48
N GLU A 62 1.46 4.26 -5.11
CA GLU A 62 1.32 2.90 -4.58
C GLU A 62 2.10 2.72 -3.27
N LEU A 63 3.30 3.31 -3.18
CA LEU A 63 4.06 3.33 -1.93
C LEU A 63 3.32 4.14 -0.86
N ALA A 64 2.80 5.31 -1.23
CA ALA A 64 2.13 6.22 -0.30
C ALA A 64 0.86 5.61 0.30
N LYS A 65 0.10 4.84 -0.47
CA LYS A 65 -1.13 4.25 0.05
C LYS A 65 -0.88 3.19 1.12
N GLY A 66 0.31 2.59 1.14
CA GLY A 66 0.74 1.72 2.24
C GLY A 66 1.40 2.50 3.37
N PHE A 67 2.23 3.48 3.00
CA PHE A 67 3.01 4.28 3.96
C PHE A 67 2.12 5.09 4.91
N PHE A 68 1.19 5.88 4.37
CA PHE A 68 0.44 6.83 5.19
C PHE A 68 -0.46 6.18 6.23
N PRO A 69 -1.26 5.15 5.93
CA PRO A 69 -2.07 4.51 6.96
C PRO A 69 -1.23 3.94 8.10
N VAL A 70 -0.11 3.30 7.79
CA VAL A 70 0.76 2.70 8.80
C VAL A 70 1.47 3.78 9.61
N HIS A 71 2.03 4.77 8.93
CA HIS A 71 2.78 5.84 9.60
C HIS A 71 1.90 6.64 10.54
N ILE A 72 0.71 7.03 10.10
CA ILE A 72 -0.25 7.76 10.92
C ILE A 72 -0.70 6.91 12.12
N ALA A 73 -0.95 5.62 11.89
CA ALA A 73 -1.35 4.71 12.96
C ALA A 73 -0.30 4.64 14.08
N LEU A 74 0.99 4.74 13.74
CA LEU A 74 2.07 4.74 14.74
C LEU A 74 2.03 5.92 15.70
N HIS A 75 1.39 7.03 15.31
CA HIS A 75 1.22 8.19 16.20
C HIS A 75 0.07 8.00 17.19
N VAL A 76 -0.79 7.01 16.97
CA VAL A 76 -1.99 6.78 17.77
C VAL A 76 -1.93 5.44 18.49
N LEU A 77 -1.36 4.43 17.84
CA LEU A 77 -1.29 3.06 18.35
C LEU A 77 0.14 2.67 18.69
N SER A 78 0.28 1.83 19.74
CA SER A 78 1.56 1.19 20.01
C SER A 78 1.83 0.08 19.00
N PRO A 79 3.08 -0.10 18.54
CA PRO A 79 3.44 -1.24 17.69
C PRO A 79 3.19 -2.60 18.36
N THR A 80 3.08 -2.61 19.69
CA THR A 80 2.82 -3.82 20.47
C THR A 80 1.32 -4.11 20.63
N ASP A 81 0.46 -3.21 20.16
CA ASP A 81 -0.99 -3.45 20.15
C ASP A 81 -1.29 -4.69 19.28
N PRO A 82 -2.10 -5.65 19.80
CA PRO A 82 -2.43 -6.85 19.02
C PRO A 82 -3.05 -6.58 17.66
N LEU A 83 -3.77 -5.46 17.51
CA LEU A 83 -4.40 -5.11 16.24
C LEU A 83 -3.41 -4.48 15.24
N PHE A 84 -2.19 -4.10 15.69
CA PHE A 84 -1.25 -3.42 14.82
C PHE A 84 -0.82 -4.28 13.63
N ALA A 85 -0.71 -5.59 13.81
CA ALA A 85 -0.41 -6.51 12.72
C ALA A 85 -1.46 -6.43 11.61
N LEU A 86 -2.74 -6.30 11.98
CA LEU A 86 -3.82 -6.15 11.01
C LEU A 86 -3.81 -4.77 10.35
N VAL A 87 -3.45 -3.73 11.11
CA VAL A 87 -3.27 -2.38 10.56
C VAL A 87 -2.17 -2.40 9.48
N LEU A 88 -1.07 -3.08 9.77
CA LEU A 88 0.05 -3.21 8.83
C LEU A 88 -0.35 -3.99 7.57
N ALA A 89 -1.13 -5.05 7.73
CA ALA A 89 -1.55 -5.90 6.62
C ALA A 89 -2.69 -5.29 5.79
N ALA A 90 -3.47 -4.38 6.35
CA ALA A 90 -4.70 -3.89 5.72
C ALA A 90 -4.49 -3.27 4.33
N PRO A 91 -3.49 -2.39 4.09
CA PRO A 91 -3.28 -1.86 2.73
C PRO A 91 -2.88 -2.94 1.73
N VAL A 92 -2.12 -3.94 2.17
CA VAL A 92 -1.72 -5.07 1.32
C VAL A 92 -2.94 -5.88 0.93
N ILE A 93 -3.80 -6.19 1.88
CA ILE A 93 -5.05 -6.92 1.64
C ILE A 93 -5.96 -6.10 0.71
N GLY A 94 -6.04 -4.79 0.94
CA GLY A 94 -6.82 -3.91 0.08
C GLY A 94 -6.36 -3.92 -1.37
N HIS A 95 -5.04 -3.93 -1.60
CA HIS A 95 -4.51 -4.01 -2.95
C HIS A 95 -4.77 -5.38 -3.59
N ALA A 96 -4.62 -6.46 -2.83
CA ALA A 96 -4.82 -7.81 -3.33
C ALA A 96 -6.30 -8.14 -3.54
N PHE A 97 -7.17 -7.62 -2.67
CA PHE A 97 -8.62 -7.85 -2.71
C PHE A 97 -9.38 -6.52 -2.61
N PRO A 98 -9.30 -5.66 -3.65
CA PRO A 98 -9.80 -4.30 -3.56
C PRO A 98 -11.33 -4.24 -3.49
N LEU A 99 -11.83 -3.37 -2.62
CA LEU A 99 -13.28 -3.18 -2.45
C LEU A 99 -13.93 -2.63 -3.72
N PHE A 100 -13.24 -1.69 -4.39
CA PHE A 100 -13.82 -0.97 -5.54
C PHE A 100 -13.71 -1.77 -6.84
N HIS A 101 -12.81 -2.75 -6.91
CA HIS A 101 -12.56 -3.55 -8.11
C HIS A 101 -12.28 -5.00 -7.70
N PRO A 102 -13.29 -5.76 -7.21
CA PRO A 102 -13.05 -7.05 -6.55
C PRO A 102 -12.33 -8.10 -7.41
N ARG A 103 -12.37 -7.97 -8.73
CA ARG A 103 -11.75 -8.95 -9.64
C ARG A 103 -10.38 -8.52 -10.15
N MET A 104 -9.86 -7.38 -9.68
CA MET A 104 -8.65 -6.78 -10.23
C MET A 104 -7.49 -6.71 -9.23
N GLY A 105 -7.52 -7.52 -8.20
CA GLY A 105 -6.47 -7.50 -7.18
C GLY A 105 -5.08 -7.75 -7.76
N GLY A 106 -4.07 -7.08 -7.19
CA GLY A 106 -2.68 -7.17 -7.61
C GLY A 106 -1.80 -7.92 -6.63
N LYS A 107 -0.51 -7.97 -6.95
CA LYS A 107 0.51 -8.67 -6.15
C LYS A 107 0.92 -7.90 -4.90
N ALA A 108 0.56 -6.63 -4.80
CA ALA A 108 0.81 -5.78 -3.63
C ALA A 108 2.29 -5.58 -3.28
N ILE A 109 3.18 -5.61 -4.28
CA ILE A 109 4.62 -5.50 -4.03
C ILE A 109 4.97 -4.08 -3.56
N ALA A 110 4.59 -3.06 -4.32
CA ALA A 110 4.90 -1.66 -3.98
C ALA A 110 4.22 -1.23 -2.69
N VAL A 111 2.96 -1.59 -2.49
CA VAL A 111 2.23 -1.23 -1.27
C VAL A 111 2.84 -1.90 -0.04
N SER A 112 3.36 -3.11 -0.18
CA SER A 112 4.06 -3.80 0.91
C SER A 112 5.31 -3.04 1.33
N PHE A 113 6.11 -2.57 0.36
CA PHE A 113 7.26 -1.72 0.65
C PHE A 113 6.83 -0.42 1.31
N GLY A 114 5.71 0.16 0.88
CA GLY A 114 5.16 1.37 1.49
C GLY A 114 4.82 1.16 2.96
N CYS A 115 4.17 0.04 3.29
CA CYS A 115 3.86 -0.31 4.68
C CYS A 115 5.14 -0.45 5.51
N LEU A 116 6.16 -1.12 4.99
CA LEU A 116 7.44 -1.26 5.68
C LEU A 116 8.14 0.09 5.89
N LEU A 117 8.10 0.96 4.90
CA LEU A 117 8.63 2.32 5.04
C LEU A 117 7.90 3.10 6.13
N GLY A 118 6.58 2.88 6.27
CA GLY A 118 5.79 3.49 7.33
C GLY A 118 6.24 3.07 8.73
N LEU A 119 6.81 1.89 8.84
CA LEU A 119 7.37 1.39 10.11
C LEU A 119 8.78 1.92 10.39
N TYR A 120 9.44 2.52 9.42
CA TYR A 120 10.87 2.80 9.52
C TYR A 120 11.24 3.60 10.77
N PRO A 121 10.54 4.69 11.14
CA PRO A 121 10.87 5.39 12.38
C PRO A 121 10.72 4.49 13.61
N CYS A 122 9.71 3.63 13.61
CA CYS A 122 9.49 2.70 14.72
C CYS A 122 10.61 1.67 14.82
N LEU A 123 11.09 1.17 13.69
CA LEU A 123 12.22 0.22 13.67
C LEU A 123 13.48 0.82 14.27
N LEU A 124 13.71 2.12 14.06
CA LEU A 124 14.84 2.82 14.67
C LEU A 124 14.68 2.91 16.20
N TYR A 125 13.47 3.16 16.67
CA TYR A 125 13.18 3.27 18.10
C TYR A 125 13.12 1.93 18.82
N THR A 126 12.90 0.84 18.11
CA THR A 126 12.84 -0.50 18.68
C THR A 126 14.18 -1.21 18.68
N SER A 127 15.23 -0.61 18.10
CA SER A 127 16.58 -1.09 18.28
C SER A 127 16.89 -1.16 19.78
N PRO A 128 17.36 -2.32 20.31
CA PRO A 128 17.63 -2.41 21.74
C PRO A 128 18.68 -1.38 22.12
N SER A 129 18.33 -0.45 23.00
CA SER A 129 19.30 0.44 23.57
C SER A 129 20.08 -0.32 24.65
N PRO A 130 21.28 0.13 25.01
CA PRO A 130 22.02 -0.50 26.12
C PRO A 130 21.23 -0.53 27.44
N ARG A 131 20.21 0.30 27.56
CA ARG A 131 19.34 0.33 28.75
C ARG A 131 18.32 -0.82 28.78
N ASP A 132 18.02 -1.39 27.60
CA ASP A 132 17.03 -2.46 27.48
C ASP A 132 17.68 -3.83 27.47
N ALA A 133 18.99 -3.85 27.52
CA ALA A 133 19.77 -5.07 27.55
C ALA A 133 19.88 -5.66 28.97
#